data_accf906d67c0c51e02550f551d700ec8
#
_entry.id   accf906d67c0c51e02550f551d700ec8
#
_cell.length_a   1.000
_cell.length_b   1.000
_cell.length_c   1.000
_cell.angle_alpha   90.00
_cell.angle_beta   90.00
_cell.angle_gamma   90.00
#
_symmetry.space_group_name_H-M   'P 1'
#
loop_
_entity.id
_entity.type
_entity.pdbx_description
1 polymer ?
#
loop_
_entity_poly.entity_id
_entity_poly.type
_entity_poly.pdbx_seq_one_letter_code
_entity_poly.pdbx_strand_id
1 'polypeptide(L)'
;PYRWYLKYIKKFHGKDMFFSSYGTFMHKLIELYHKGEKTPRQLVDMYLQDFKTEVVGRAPNRKVFSSYFTGGLQYLKTLQPFPYDVVGVEKKVDFVVNGIPFVGYIDFLGRKDDDLYVVDNKSRILKPRSSRAKPTKADEELDAYLRQLYIYSAAVEEEYGKTPKSLCFN
;
A
#
# COMPACT_ATOMS: atom_id res chain seq x y z
N PRO A 1 -14.85 -16.37 -1.23
CA PRO A 1 -16.20 -16.23 -0.61
C PRO A 1 -16.19 -16.52 0.89
N TYR A 2 -15.67 -17.67 1.38
CA TYR A 2 -15.74 -18.07 2.79
C TYR A 2 -14.96 -17.14 3.73
N ARG A 3 -13.75 -16.71 3.36
CA ARG A 3 -12.93 -15.76 4.13
C ARG A 3 -13.62 -14.39 4.26
N TRP A 4 -14.27 -13.93 3.20
CA TRP A 4 -15.08 -12.71 3.22
C TRP A 4 -16.26 -12.84 4.19
N TYR A 5 -17.02 -13.95 4.12
CA TYR A 5 -18.12 -14.26 5.02
C TYR A 5 -17.68 -14.25 6.49
N LEU A 6 -16.57 -14.92 6.82
CA LEU A 6 -16.01 -14.93 8.16
C LEU A 6 -15.66 -13.51 8.65
N LYS A 7 -15.01 -12.70 7.81
CA LYS A 7 -14.56 -11.37 8.17
C LYS A 7 -15.72 -10.38 8.33
N TYR A 8 -16.63 -10.32 7.36
CA TYR A 8 -17.62 -9.25 7.27
C TYR A 8 -18.99 -9.63 7.83
N ILE A 9 -19.40 -10.88 7.75
CA ILE A 9 -20.70 -11.34 8.26
C ILE A 9 -20.57 -11.90 9.68
N LYS A 10 -19.63 -12.81 9.90
CA LYS A 10 -19.39 -13.40 11.23
C LYS A 10 -18.54 -12.52 12.13
N LYS A 11 -17.97 -11.42 11.61
CA LYS A 11 -17.07 -10.50 12.34
C LYS A 11 -15.92 -11.24 13.04
N PHE A 12 -15.49 -12.35 12.45
CA PHE A 12 -14.38 -13.12 12.96
C PHE A 12 -13.07 -12.38 12.66
N HIS A 13 -12.52 -11.76 13.68
CA HIS A 13 -11.20 -11.12 13.60
C HIS A 13 -10.16 -12.24 13.73
N GLY A 14 -9.45 -12.53 12.65
CA GLY A 14 -8.28 -13.41 12.71
C GLY A 14 -7.23 -12.86 13.66
N LYS A 15 -6.28 -13.69 14.08
CA LYS A 15 -5.12 -13.19 14.83
C LYS A 15 -4.38 -12.16 13.97
N ASP A 16 -4.06 -11.02 14.59
CA ASP A 16 -3.19 -10.04 13.96
C ASP A 16 -1.86 -10.69 13.62
N MET A 17 -1.45 -10.51 12.36
CA MET A 17 -0.23 -11.13 11.84
C MET A 17 0.84 -10.05 11.71
N PHE A 18 2.06 -10.38 12.07
CA PHE A 18 3.23 -9.49 12.01
C PHE A 18 3.31 -8.69 10.70
N PHE A 19 3.19 -9.35 9.56
CA PHE A 19 3.31 -8.68 8.27
C PHE A 19 2.14 -7.73 7.97
N SER A 20 0.94 -8.05 8.43
CA SER A 20 -0.25 -7.22 8.24
C SER A 20 -0.17 -5.96 9.09
N SER A 21 0.12 -6.09 10.38
CA SER A 21 0.25 -4.94 11.28
C SER A 21 1.44 -4.06 10.91
N TYR A 22 2.57 -4.65 10.51
CA TYR A 22 3.71 -3.90 9.98
C TYR A 22 3.32 -3.08 8.74
N GLY A 23 2.62 -3.70 7.78
CA GLY A 23 2.15 -3.00 6.58
C GLY A 23 1.25 -1.83 6.93
N THR A 24 0.24 -2.04 7.77
CA THR A 24 -0.67 -0.99 8.23
C THR A 24 0.08 0.15 8.93
N PHE A 25 1.05 -0.17 9.79
CA PHE A 25 1.84 0.84 10.48
C PHE A 25 2.72 1.66 9.51
N MET A 26 3.38 1.00 8.55
CA MET A 26 4.17 1.70 7.54
C MET A 26 3.32 2.61 6.66
N HIS A 27 2.14 2.15 6.20
CA HIS A 27 1.20 2.98 5.42
C HIS A 27 0.80 4.24 6.20
N LYS A 28 0.42 4.10 7.49
CA LYS A 28 0.09 5.24 8.36
C LYS A 28 1.23 6.27 8.44
N LEU A 29 2.48 5.83 8.57
CA LEU A 29 3.63 6.74 8.62
C LEU A 29 3.88 7.44 7.28
N ILE A 30 3.79 6.70 6.17
CA ILE A 30 3.96 7.23 4.81
C ILE A 30 2.84 8.22 4.48
N GLU A 31 1.60 7.93 4.89
CA GLU A 31 0.46 8.82 4.77
C GLU A 31 0.71 10.17 5.45
N LEU A 32 1.17 10.17 6.72
CA LEU A 32 1.49 11.39 7.47
C LEU A 32 2.57 12.23 6.77
N TYR A 33 3.53 11.57 6.12
CA TYR A 33 4.55 12.25 5.32
C TYR A 33 3.97 12.94 4.09
N HIS A 34 3.21 12.20 3.28
CA HIS A 34 2.66 12.74 2.04
C HIS A 34 1.57 13.79 2.26
N LYS A 35 0.90 13.77 3.41
CA LYS A 35 0.00 14.86 3.87
C LYS A 35 0.76 16.10 4.37
N GLY A 36 2.08 16.04 4.50
CA GLY A 36 2.89 17.13 5.05
C GLY A 36 2.75 17.32 6.56
N GLU A 37 2.15 16.35 7.26
CA GLU A 37 1.90 16.43 8.71
C GLU A 37 3.15 16.11 9.54
N LYS A 38 4.05 15.29 9.00
CA LYS A 38 5.27 14.84 9.67
C LYS A 38 6.49 14.86 8.76
N THR A 39 7.62 15.26 9.32
CA THR A 39 8.93 15.16 8.67
C THR A 39 9.52 13.76 8.80
N PRO A 40 10.47 13.34 7.94
CA PRO A 40 11.14 12.04 8.07
C PRO A 40 11.74 11.80 9.47
N ARG A 41 12.29 12.83 10.10
CA ARG A 41 12.82 12.74 11.47
C ARG A 41 11.73 12.39 12.49
N GLN A 42 10.59 13.09 12.43
CA GLN A 42 9.47 12.81 13.32
C GLN A 42 8.88 11.41 13.09
N LEU A 43 8.85 10.94 11.83
CA LEU A 43 8.40 9.58 11.51
C LEU A 43 9.34 8.52 12.06
N VAL A 44 10.65 8.76 12.03
CA VAL A 44 11.67 7.89 12.66
C VAL A 44 11.43 7.80 14.17
N ASP A 45 11.21 8.95 14.83
CA ASP A 45 10.94 8.97 16.27
C ASP A 45 9.64 8.20 16.61
N MET A 46 8.56 8.43 15.87
CA MET A 46 7.29 7.67 16.00
C MET A 46 7.50 6.17 15.75
N TYR A 47 8.26 5.81 14.70
CA TYR A 47 8.54 4.42 14.38
C TYR A 47 9.24 3.69 15.52
N LEU A 48 10.27 4.32 16.11
CA LEU A 48 11.01 3.74 17.23
C LEU A 48 10.16 3.62 18.51
N GLN A 49 9.31 4.61 18.76
CA GLN A 49 8.44 4.65 19.93
C GLN A 49 7.30 3.64 19.83
N ASP A 50 6.60 3.61 18.70
CA ASP A 50 5.33 2.93 18.56
C ASP A 50 5.44 1.53 17.93
N PHE A 51 6.61 1.13 17.41
CA PHE A 51 6.79 -0.13 16.69
C PHE A 51 6.28 -1.35 17.48
N LYS A 52 6.56 -1.41 18.78
CA LYS A 52 6.19 -2.56 19.63
C LYS A 52 4.70 -2.65 19.89
N THR A 53 4.00 -1.52 19.87
CA THR A 53 2.55 -1.45 20.11
C THR A 53 1.74 -1.59 18.83
N GLU A 54 2.22 -1.03 17.74
CA GLU A 54 1.53 -1.05 16.44
C GLU A 54 1.81 -2.34 15.65
N VAL A 55 3.03 -2.88 15.74
CA VAL A 55 3.41 -4.12 15.03
C VAL A 55 3.20 -5.32 15.95
N VAL A 56 1.98 -5.85 15.89
CA VAL A 56 1.55 -7.00 16.69
C VAL A 56 1.73 -8.32 15.93
N GLY A 57 1.71 -9.43 16.69
CA GLY A 57 1.94 -10.76 16.16
C GLY A 57 3.43 -11.13 16.17
N ARG A 58 3.70 -12.41 15.85
CA ARG A 58 5.05 -12.96 15.91
C ARG A 58 5.66 -13.04 14.51
N ALA A 59 6.82 -12.42 14.32
CA ALA A 59 7.63 -12.65 13.13
C ALA A 59 8.07 -14.13 13.04
N PRO A 60 8.20 -14.69 11.83
CA PRO A 60 8.60 -16.11 11.65
C PRO A 60 9.90 -16.48 12.35
N ASN A 61 10.86 -15.56 12.37
CA ASN A 61 12.13 -15.72 13.06
C ASN A 61 12.79 -14.35 13.32
N ARG A 62 13.87 -14.35 14.12
CA ARG A 62 14.59 -13.13 14.48
C ARG A 62 15.19 -12.39 13.27
N LYS A 63 15.67 -13.12 12.27
CA LYS A 63 16.25 -12.51 11.05
C LYS A 63 15.19 -11.71 10.27
N VAL A 64 13.99 -12.28 10.10
CA VAL A 64 12.87 -11.60 9.45
C VAL A 64 12.46 -10.36 10.26
N PHE A 65 12.30 -10.48 11.58
CA PHE A 65 12.00 -9.34 12.44
C PHE A 65 13.02 -8.21 12.26
N SER A 66 14.31 -8.53 12.39
CA SER A 66 15.39 -7.56 12.25
C SER A 66 15.39 -6.90 10.86
N SER A 67 15.19 -7.69 9.80
CA SER A 67 15.15 -7.17 8.42
C SER A 67 14.00 -6.18 8.21
N TYR A 68 12.80 -6.47 8.71
CA TYR A 68 11.66 -5.56 8.62
C TYR A 68 11.86 -4.30 9.47
N PHE A 69 12.33 -4.47 10.72
CA PHE A 69 12.59 -3.34 11.60
C PHE A 69 13.64 -2.38 11.04
N THR A 70 14.80 -2.91 10.64
CA THR A 70 15.89 -2.08 10.10
C THR A 70 15.56 -1.53 8.72
N GLY A 71 14.88 -2.31 7.88
CA GLY A 71 14.44 -1.88 6.55
C GLY A 71 13.45 -0.72 6.61
N GLY A 72 12.42 -0.82 7.47
CA GLY A 72 11.45 0.26 7.67
C GLY A 72 12.10 1.53 8.23
N LEU A 73 12.98 1.38 9.22
CA LEU A 73 13.72 2.51 9.77
C LEU A 73 14.58 3.21 8.71
N GLN A 74 15.30 2.45 7.90
CA GLN A 74 16.12 2.99 6.82
C GLN A 74 15.27 3.67 5.74
N TYR A 75 14.15 3.08 5.35
CA TYR A 75 13.22 3.66 4.41
C TYR A 75 12.73 5.04 4.89
N LEU A 76 12.26 5.15 6.13
CA LEU A 76 11.79 6.41 6.70
C LEU A 76 12.89 7.48 6.78
N LYS A 77 14.14 7.11 7.05
CA LYS A 77 15.29 8.04 7.06
C LYS A 77 15.59 8.62 5.68
N THR A 78 15.36 7.85 4.63
CA THR A 78 15.68 8.23 3.24
C THR A 78 14.45 8.61 2.43
N LEU A 79 13.29 8.71 3.07
CA LEU A 79 12.01 9.04 2.42
C LEU A 79 12.10 10.42 1.76
N GLN A 80 11.77 10.46 0.47
CA GLN A 80 11.73 11.67 -0.32
C GLN A 80 10.32 11.88 -0.88
N PRO A 81 9.88 13.13 -1.11
CA PRO A 81 8.62 13.39 -1.75
C PRO A 81 8.61 12.84 -3.18
N PHE A 82 7.47 12.37 -3.62
CA PHE A 82 7.29 12.07 -5.04
C PHE A 82 7.40 13.35 -5.87
N PRO A 83 7.90 13.27 -7.11
CA PRO A 83 8.06 14.44 -8.00
C PRO A 83 6.72 14.87 -8.63
N TYR A 84 5.64 14.84 -7.84
CA TYR A 84 4.27 15.12 -8.23
C TYR A 84 3.61 16.04 -7.21
N ASP A 85 2.75 16.92 -7.67
CA ASP A 85 1.83 17.67 -6.80
C ASP A 85 0.79 16.70 -6.22
N VAL A 86 0.52 16.84 -4.93
CA VAL A 86 -0.41 15.94 -4.22
C VAL A 86 -1.85 16.26 -4.63
N VAL A 87 -2.53 15.31 -5.24
CA VAL A 87 -3.98 15.36 -5.54
C VAL A 87 -4.77 14.66 -4.42
N GLY A 88 -4.24 13.57 -3.88
CA GLY A 88 -4.84 12.87 -2.75
C GLY A 88 -3.89 11.86 -2.12
N VAL A 89 -4.06 11.65 -0.82
CA VAL A 89 -3.34 10.63 -0.02
C VAL A 89 -4.40 9.83 0.73
N GLU A 90 -4.31 8.51 0.69
CA GLU A 90 -5.36 7.59 1.17
C GLU A 90 -6.75 7.99 0.61
N LYS A 91 -6.75 8.35 -0.68
CA LYS A 91 -7.93 8.86 -1.35
C LYS A 91 -8.96 7.75 -1.55
N LYS A 92 -10.10 7.88 -0.86
CA LYS A 92 -11.24 6.99 -1.08
C LYS A 92 -11.77 7.18 -2.50
N VAL A 93 -12.01 6.07 -3.19
CA VAL A 93 -12.67 6.01 -4.49
C VAL A 93 -13.83 5.04 -4.44
N ASP A 94 -14.98 5.51 -4.93
CA ASP A 94 -16.20 4.72 -5.10
C ASP A 94 -16.51 4.69 -6.60
N PHE A 95 -16.59 3.51 -7.21
CA PHE A 95 -16.79 3.38 -8.65
C PHE A 95 -17.50 2.07 -9.00
N VAL A 96 -17.99 1.94 -10.23
CA VAL A 96 -18.74 0.78 -10.69
C VAL A 96 -18.06 0.15 -11.91
N VAL A 97 -17.77 -1.14 -11.85
CA VAL A 97 -17.25 -1.91 -12.99
C VAL A 97 -18.24 -2.99 -13.37
N ASN A 98 -18.78 -2.94 -14.58
CA ASN A 98 -19.78 -3.89 -15.09
C ASN A 98 -20.99 -4.08 -14.13
N GLY A 99 -21.49 -2.99 -13.55
CA GLY A 99 -22.61 -3.00 -12.61
C GLY A 99 -22.26 -3.46 -11.19
N ILE A 100 -20.99 -3.76 -10.91
CA ILE A 100 -20.52 -4.16 -9.57
C ILE A 100 -19.89 -2.97 -8.88
N PRO A 101 -20.40 -2.55 -7.70
CA PRO A 101 -19.82 -1.44 -6.95
C PRO A 101 -18.48 -1.85 -6.30
N PHE A 102 -17.51 -0.98 -6.39
CA PHE A 102 -16.20 -1.09 -5.74
C PHE A 102 -15.95 0.12 -4.84
N VAL A 103 -15.28 -0.13 -3.75
CA VAL A 103 -14.72 0.88 -2.86
C VAL A 103 -13.23 0.57 -2.69
N GLY A 104 -12.38 1.56 -2.85
CA GLY A 104 -10.95 1.43 -2.64
C GLY A 104 -10.34 2.67 -2.05
N TYR A 105 -9.07 2.56 -1.71
CA TYR A 105 -8.26 3.68 -1.23
C TYR A 105 -6.97 3.70 -2.05
N ILE A 106 -6.70 4.83 -2.69
CA ILE A 106 -5.46 5.07 -3.43
C ILE A 106 -4.47 5.69 -2.46
N ASP A 107 -3.35 5.01 -2.19
CA ASP A 107 -2.36 5.44 -1.22
C ASP A 107 -1.83 6.83 -1.56
N PHE A 108 -1.50 7.08 -2.85
CA PHE A 108 -1.08 8.38 -3.32
C PHE A 108 -1.54 8.62 -4.77
N LEU A 109 -2.25 9.72 -4.98
CA LEU A 109 -2.59 10.24 -6.29
C LEU A 109 -1.86 11.56 -6.48
N GLY A 110 -1.00 11.62 -7.48
CA GLY A 110 -0.21 12.79 -7.81
C GLY A 110 -0.55 13.36 -9.18
N ARG A 111 -0.15 14.63 -9.40
CA ARG A 111 -0.25 15.31 -10.68
C ARG A 111 1.10 15.93 -11.04
N LYS A 112 1.46 15.82 -12.30
CA LYS A 112 2.56 16.57 -12.87
C LYS A 112 2.13 17.08 -14.24
N ASP A 113 2.21 18.38 -14.42
CA ASP A 113 1.60 19.07 -15.55
C ASP A 113 0.11 18.71 -15.60
N ASP A 114 -0.32 18.10 -16.68
CA ASP A 114 -1.71 17.69 -16.89
C ASP A 114 -1.94 16.18 -16.66
N ASP A 115 -0.90 15.45 -16.31
CA ASP A 115 -0.92 13.98 -16.15
C ASP A 115 -1.12 13.54 -14.70
N LEU A 116 -1.89 12.46 -14.51
CA LEU A 116 -2.14 11.81 -13.22
C LEU A 116 -1.25 10.59 -13.02
N TYR A 117 -0.85 10.36 -11.77
CA TYR A 117 0.05 9.29 -11.36
C TYR A 117 -0.53 8.61 -10.12
N VAL A 118 -0.73 7.29 -10.20
CA VAL A 118 -1.17 6.46 -9.06
C VAL A 118 0.02 5.72 -8.50
N VAL A 119 0.27 5.87 -7.21
CA VAL A 119 1.30 5.13 -6.50
C VAL A 119 0.66 4.33 -5.37
N ASP A 120 0.95 3.04 -5.34
CA ASP A 120 0.52 2.12 -4.29
C ASP A 120 1.76 1.64 -3.51
N ASN A 121 1.76 1.88 -2.20
CA ASN A 121 2.89 1.57 -1.33
C ASN A 121 2.87 0.10 -0.93
N LYS A 122 4.01 -0.57 -1.05
CA LYS A 122 4.15 -1.96 -0.61
C LYS A 122 5.22 -2.07 0.48
N SER A 123 4.85 -2.64 1.60
CA SER A 123 5.75 -2.85 2.75
C SER A 123 6.81 -3.92 2.54
N ARG A 124 6.98 -4.38 1.30
CA ARG A 124 7.97 -5.39 0.90
C ARG A 124 8.39 -5.21 -0.56
N ILE A 125 9.57 -5.68 -0.89
CA ILE A 125 10.07 -5.70 -2.27
C ILE A 125 9.23 -6.67 -3.11
N LEU A 126 8.63 -6.17 -4.18
CA LEU A 126 7.95 -6.98 -5.17
C LEU A 126 8.99 -7.60 -6.13
N LYS A 127 8.85 -8.89 -6.37
CA LYS A 127 9.70 -9.58 -7.35
C LYS A 127 9.14 -9.33 -8.76
N PRO A 128 10.00 -9.11 -9.76
CA PRO A 128 9.57 -9.07 -11.15
C PRO A 128 8.99 -10.43 -11.53
N ARG A 129 8.16 -10.44 -12.56
CA ARG A 129 7.56 -11.67 -13.09
C ARG A 129 8.65 -12.66 -13.49
N SER A 130 8.46 -13.91 -13.12
CA SER A 130 9.38 -14.99 -13.49
C SER A 130 9.27 -15.33 -14.99
N SER A 131 10.35 -15.84 -15.58
CA SER A 131 10.35 -16.36 -16.95
C SER A 131 9.84 -17.80 -17.08
N ARG A 132 9.28 -18.38 -16.01
CA ARG A 132 8.80 -19.76 -15.98
C ARG A 132 7.50 -19.92 -16.79
N ALA A 133 7.35 -21.05 -17.47
CA ALA A 133 6.14 -21.37 -18.23
C ALA A 133 4.87 -21.46 -17.33
N LYS A 134 5.04 -21.88 -16.08
CA LYS A 134 3.95 -21.87 -15.07
C LYS A 134 4.17 -20.76 -14.08
N PRO A 135 3.13 -19.94 -13.80
CA PRO A 135 3.22 -18.88 -12.78
C PRO A 135 3.64 -19.43 -11.43
N THR A 136 4.49 -18.69 -10.74
CA THR A 136 4.84 -18.93 -9.33
C THR A 136 3.84 -18.21 -8.42
N LYS A 137 3.84 -18.52 -7.11
CA LYS A 137 3.05 -17.75 -6.13
C LYS A 137 3.38 -16.25 -6.15
N ALA A 138 4.63 -15.89 -6.42
CA ALA A 138 5.03 -14.49 -6.53
C ALA A 138 4.44 -13.83 -7.79
N ASP A 139 4.32 -14.56 -8.90
CA ASP A 139 3.66 -14.07 -10.11
C ASP A 139 2.16 -13.86 -9.88
N GLU A 140 1.48 -14.84 -9.25
CA GLU A 140 0.05 -14.74 -8.90
C GLU A 140 -0.23 -13.54 -7.97
N GLU A 141 0.68 -13.29 -7.03
CA GLU A 141 0.58 -12.17 -6.11
C GLU A 141 0.82 -10.83 -6.82
N LEU A 142 1.81 -10.77 -7.69
CA LEU A 142 2.05 -9.59 -8.55
C LEU A 142 0.83 -9.30 -9.42
N ASP A 143 0.20 -10.34 -10.01
CA ASP A 143 -1.02 -10.19 -10.79
C ASP A 143 -2.20 -9.63 -9.96
N ALA A 144 -2.29 -10.03 -8.70
CA ALA A 144 -3.31 -9.47 -7.80
C ALA A 144 -3.08 -7.97 -7.54
N TYR A 145 -1.83 -7.55 -7.33
CA TYR A 145 -1.48 -6.14 -7.17
C TYR A 145 -1.67 -5.32 -8.44
N LEU A 146 -1.28 -5.86 -9.60
CA LEU A 146 -1.52 -5.21 -10.89
C LEU A 146 -3.02 -5.01 -11.15
N ARG A 147 -3.85 -6.01 -10.86
CA ARG A 147 -5.32 -5.85 -10.95
C ARG A 147 -5.83 -4.73 -10.05
N GLN A 148 -5.30 -4.57 -8.84
CA GLN A 148 -5.65 -3.46 -7.96
C GLN A 148 -5.33 -2.11 -8.60
N LEU A 149 -4.13 -1.96 -9.17
CA LEU A 149 -3.75 -0.73 -9.85
C LEU A 149 -4.63 -0.42 -11.07
N TYR A 150 -4.97 -1.44 -11.88
CA TYR A 150 -5.88 -1.24 -13.02
C TYR A 150 -7.29 -0.84 -12.58
N ILE A 151 -7.77 -1.38 -11.46
CA ILE A 151 -9.03 -0.98 -10.87
C ILE A 151 -8.97 0.50 -10.42
N TYR A 152 -7.89 0.91 -9.79
CA TYR A 152 -7.68 2.32 -9.43
C TYR A 152 -7.58 3.24 -10.65
N SER A 153 -6.96 2.76 -11.74
CA SER A 153 -6.93 3.50 -13.00
C SER A 153 -8.32 3.82 -13.53
N ALA A 154 -9.23 2.83 -13.51
CA ALA A 154 -10.61 3.03 -13.94
C ALA A 154 -11.35 4.03 -13.04
N ALA A 155 -11.14 3.96 -11.72
CA ALA A 155 -11.73 4.91 -10.78
C ALA A 155 -11.24 6.35 -11.01
N VAL A 156 -9.95 6.53 -11.29
CA VAL A 156 -9.36 7.85 -11.60
C VAL A 156 -9.90 8.36 -12.94
N GLU A 157 -10.01 7.50 -13.94
CA GLU A 157 -10.56 7.89 -15.23
C GLU A 157 -12.03 8.32 -15.12
N GLU A 158 -12.84 7.63 -14.33
CA GLU A 158 -14.25 8.00 -14.07
C GLU A 158 -14.35 9.36 -13.36
N GLU A 159 -13.49 9.63 -12.37
CA GLU A 159 -13.52 10.88 -11.59
C GLU A 159 -12.92 12.08 -12.33
N TYR A 160 -11.82 11.88 -13.05
CA TYR A 160 -11.03 12.96 -13.65
C TYR A 160 -11.18 13.07 -15.18
N GLY A 161 -11.90 12.13 -15.81
CA GLY A 161 -12.07 12.07 -17.26
C GLY A 161 -10.77 11.74 -18.02
N LYS A 162 -9.75 11.24 -17.32
CA LYS A 162 -8.42 10.98 -17.89
C LYS A 162 -7.77 9.76 -17.24
N THR A 163 -7.30 8.84 -18.05
CA THR A 163 -6.51 7.68 -17.60
C THR A 163 -5.19 8.14 -17.00
N PRO A 164 -4.76 7.62 -15.84
CA PRO A 164 -3.45 7.92 -15.29
C PRO A 164 -2.33 7.57 -16.26
N LYS A 165 -1.34 8.44 -16.36
CA LYS A 165 -0.15 8.22 -17.20
C LYS A 165 0.72 7.09 -16.67
N SER A 166 0.74 6.88 -15.35
CA SER A 166 1.54 5.84 -14.72
C SER A 166 0.83 5.26 -13.49
N LEU A 167 1.01 3.95 -13.34
CA LEU A 167 0.58 3.15 -12.21
C LEU A 167 1.84 2.51 -11.61
N CYS A 168 2.22 2.90 -10.41
CA CYS A 168 3.48 2.52 -9.80
C CYS A 168 3.30 1.81 -8.46
N PHE A 169 4.20 0.88 -8.15
CA PHE A 169 4.46 0.45 -6.77
C PHE A 169 5.66 1.20 -6.21
N ASN A 170 5.56 1.60 -4.96
CA ASN A 170 6.65 2.19 -4.18
C ASN A 170 7.06 1.23 -3.06
#